data_cae378fbcfe6687eee40d1457d7fdbc9
#
_entry.id   cae378fbcfe6687eee40d1457d7fdbc9
#
_cell.length_a   1.000
_cell.length_b   1.000
_cell.length_c   1.000
_cell.angle_alpha   90.00
_cell.angle_beta   90.00
_cell.angle_gamma   90.00
#
_symmetry.space_group_name_H-M   'P 1'
#
loop_
_entity.id
_entity.type
_entity.pdbx_description
1 polymer ?
#
loop_
_entity_poly.entity_id
_entity_poly.type
_entity_poly.pdbx_seq_one_letter_code
_entity_poly.pdbx_strand_id
1 'polypeptide(L)'
;SGEPSVENEFATGPLSLLLHSMKSNSQVLINVRNNHKLLARVKAFDRHCNMVLENVKEVWTEIPKTGKGKKKSKPVNKERYISKMFLRGDSVILVLRNPNIS
;
A
#
# COMPACT_ATOMS: atom_id res chain seq x y z
N SER A 1 -5.81 -29.60 -8.23
CA SER A 1 -6.70 -28.78 -8.78
C SER A 1 -7.96 -28.58 -7.95
N GLY A 2 -8.23 -27.47 -7.46
CA GLY A 2 -9.45 -27.16 -6.75
C GLY A 2 -9.34 -27.18 -5.25
N GLU A 3 -8.37 -27.84 -4.70
CA GLU A 3 -8.21 -27.80 -3.25
C GLU A 3 -7.44 -26.58 -2.84
N PRO A 4 -7.90 -25.88 -1.78
CA PRO A 4 -7.14 -24.75 -1.28
C PRO A 4 -5.80 -25.23 -0.76
N SER A 5 -4.77 -24.65 -1.27
CA SER A 5 -3.42 -24.89 -0.83
C SER A 5 -2.75 -23.55 -0.64
N VAL A 6 -1.55 -23.58 -0.06
CA VAL A 6 -0.78 -22.34 0.07
C VAL A 6 -0.56 -21.73 -1.31
N GLU A 7 -0.32 -22.57 -2.31
CA GLU A 7 -0.15 -22.07 -3.67
C GLU A 7 -1.41 -21.40 -4.19
N ASN A 8 -2.57 -21.96 -3.89
CA ASN A 8 -3.83 -21.35 -4.33
C ASN A 8 -4.09 -20.03 -3.63
N GLU A 9 -3.75 -19.93 -2.35
CA GLU A 9 -3.86 -18.66 -1.66
C GLU A 9 -2.96 -17.62 -2.31
N PHE A 10 -1.73 -17.99 -2.64
CA PHE A 10 -0.83 -17.10 -3.32
C PHE A 10 -1.32 -16.76 -4.72
N ALA A 11 -2.08 -17.64 -5.35
CA ALA A 11 -2.55 -17.40 -6.71
C ALA A 11 -3.82 -16.55 -6.77
N THR A 12 -4.59 -16.46 -5.70
CA THR A 12 -5.90 -15.84 -5.74
C THR A 12 -6.12 -14.72 -4.72
N GLY A 13 -5.18 -14.48 -3.81
CA GLY A 13 -5.36 -13.50 -2.76
C GLY A 13 -4.31 -12.40 -2.75
N PRO A 14 -4.33 -11.58 -1.70
CA PRO A 14 -3.35 -10.49 -1.57
C PRO A 14 -1.91 -11.00 -1.51
N LEU A 15 -1.71 -12.20 -0.95
CA LEU A 15 -0.36 -12.76 -0.89
C LEU A 15 0.18 -13.08 -2.27
N SER A 16 -0.69 -13.46 -3.19
CA SER A 16 -0.30 -13.67 -4.58
C SER A 16 0.24 -12.41 -5.20
N LEU A 17 -0.45 -11.31 -4.98
CA LEU A 17 -0.04 -10.02 -5.51
C LEU A 17 1.31 -9.61 -4.95
N LEU A 18 1.50 -9.78 -3.64
CA LEU A 18 2.76 -9.42 -3.00
C LEU A 18 3.91 -10.28 -3.51
N LEU A 19 3.68 -11.58 -3.66
CA LEU A 19 4.70 -12.47 -4.17
C LEU A 19 5.09 -12.10 -5.59
N HIS A 20 4.09 -11.85 -6.42
CA HIS A 20 4.33 -11.49 -7.81
C HIS A 20 5.11 -10.18 -7.92
N SER A 21 4.71 -9.18 -7.14
CA SER A 21 5.39 -7.89 -7.21
C SER A 21 6.82 -7.98 -6.68
N MET A 22 7.06 -8.82 -5.69
CA MET A 22 8.41 -9.02 -5.19
C MET A 22 9.30 -9.68 -6.23
N LYS A 23 8.78 -10.70 -6.90
CA LYS A 23 9.55 -11.40 -7.92
C LYS A 23 9.84 -10.53 -9.12
N SER A 24 8.89 -9.71 -9.53
CA SER A 24 9.07 -8.84 -10.68
C SER A 24 9.67 -7.50 -10.33
N ASN A 25 9.91 -7.24 -9.03
CA ASN A 25 10.44 -5.97 -8.54
C ASN A 25 9.58 -4.79 -9.00
N SER A 26 8.28 -4.97 -8.99
CA SER A 26 7.35 -3.93 -9.41
C SER A 26 6.71 -3.28 -8.18
N GLN A 27 6.10 -2.14 -8.40
CA GLN A 27 5.46 -1.39 -7.33
C GLN A 27 4.06 -1.90 -7.07
N VAL A 28 3.65 -1.76 -5.82
CA VAL A 28 2.27 -1.99 -5.42
C VAL A 28 1.71 -0.72 -4.80
N LEU A 29 0.40 -0.60 -4.85
CA LEU A 29 -0.32 0.48 -4.19
C LEU A 29 -1.03 -0.13 -2.99
N ILE A 30 -0.75 0.39 -1.81
CA ILE A 30 -1.29 -0.14 -0.57
C ILE A 30 -2.14 0.93 0.10
N ASN A 31 -3.41 0.62 0.31
CA ASN A 31 -4.29 1.49 1.09
C ASN A 31 -4.20 1.09 2.54
N VAL A 32 -3.96 2.06 3.40
CA VAL A 32 -3.83 1.81 4.83
C VAL A 32 -4.91 2.58 5.60
N ARG A 33 -5.10 2.18 6.86
CA ARG A 33 -6.27 2.60 7.64
C ARG A 33 -6.37 4.08 7.89
N ASN A 34 -5.28 4.81 7.85
CA ASN A 34 -5.31 6.26 8.10
C ASN A 34 -5.63 7.07 6.85
N ASN A 35 -6.20 6.44 5.84
CA ASN A 35 -6.51 7.06 4.54
C ASN A 35 -5.27 7.46 3.75
N HIS A 36 -4.16 6.89 4.09
CA HIS A 36 -2.94 7.10 3.32
C HIS A 36 -2.80 5.98 2.29
N LYS A 37 -2.10 6.29 1.23
CA LYS A 37 -1.76 5.30 0.21
C LYS A 37 -0.24 5.24 0.11
N LEU A 38 0.25 4.02 -0.01
CA LEU A 38 1.68 3.80 -0.14
C LEU A 38 1.95 3.19 -1.50
N LEU A 39 2.85 3.81 -2.23
CA LEU A 39 3.33 3.27 -3.49
C LEU A 39 4.75 2.80 -3.24
N ALA A 40 4.99 1.50 -3.34
CA ALA A 40 6.22 0.94 -2.82
C ALA A 40 6.59 -0.37 -3.48
N ARG A 41 7.83 -0.77 -3.26
CA ARG A 41 8.30 -2.09 -3.65
C ARG A 41 8.38 -2.97 -2.42
N VAL A 42 7.86 -4.18 -2.53
CA VAL A 42 7.84 -5.12 -1.42
C VAL A 42 9.16 -5.89 -1.42
N LYS A 43 9.87 -5.84 -0.31
CA LYS A 43 11.13 -6.59 -0.15
C LYS A 43 10.90 -7.90 0.55
N ALA A 44 9.96 -7.94 1.48
CA ALA A 44 9.63 -9.16 2.19
C ALA A 44 8.22 -9.01 2.76
N PHE A 45 7.56 -10.11 2.97
CA PHE A 45 6.24 -10.11 3.59
C PHE A 45 6.00 -11.46 4.24
N ASP A 46 5.02 -11.50 5.13
CA ASP A 46 4.61 -12.76 5.75
C ASP A 46 3.12 -13.00 5.49
N ARG A 47 2.62 -14.11 6.01
CA ARG A 47 1.23 -14.51 5.77
C ARG A 47 0.21 -13.58 6.41
N HIS A 48 0.64 -12.73 7.32
CA HIS A 48 -0.22 -11.74 7.96
C HIS A 48 -0.20 -10.41 7.22
N CYS A 49 0.48 -10.36 6.08
CA CYS A 49 0.68 -9.16 5.29
C CYS A 49 1.53 -8.10 5.96
N ASN A 50 2.28 -8.47 6.99
CA ASN A 50 3.33 -7.59 7.46
C ASN A 50 4.38 -7.49 6.36
N MET A 51 4.88 -6.31 6.11
CA MET A 51 5.74 -6.09 4.95
C MET A 51 6.93 -5.21 5.28
N VAL A 52 8.04 -5.50 4.62
CA VAL A 52 9.16 -4.58 4.55
C VAL A 52 9.10 -3.94 3.17
N LEU A 53 9.04 -2.62 3.14
CA LEU A 53 8.86 -1.87 1.90
C LEU A 53 10.07 -1.00 1.64
N GLU A 54 10.35 -0.79 0.36
CA GLU A 54 11.43 0.10 -0.09
C GLU A 54 10.89 1.09 -1.11
N ASN A 55 11.55 2.23 -1.15
CA ASN A 55 11.24 3.29 -2.12
C ASN A 55 9.77 3.66 -2.04
N VAL A 56 9.35 4.02 -0.84
CA VAL A 56 7.96 4.27 -0.52
C VAL A 56 7.62 5.71 -0.82
N LYS A 57 6.54 5.91 -1.56
CA LYS A 57 5.92 7.21 -1.70
C LYS A 57 4.59 7.14 -0.99
N GLU A 58 4.47 7.86 0.11
CA GLU A 58 3.24 7.92 0.88
C GLU A 58 2.47 9.15 0.44
N VAL A 59 1.20 8.98 0.09
CA VAL A 59 0.36 10.10 -0.34
C VAL A 59 -0.92 10.11 0.48
N TRP A 60 -1.39 11.31 0.75
CA TRP A 60 -2.66 11.48 1.47
C TRP A 60 -3.19 12.87 1.18
N THR A 61 -4.41 13.11 1.62
CA THR A 61 -5.06 14.38 1.44
C THR A 61 -5.43 14.94 2.80
N GLU A 62 -5.09 16.20 3.02
CA GLU A 62 -5.43 16.90 4.25
C GLU A 62 -6.36 18.06 3.94
N ILE A 63 -7.27 18.30 4.85
CA ILE A 63 -8.12 19.48 4.80
C ILE A 63 -7.55 20.44 5.82
N PRO A 64 -6.90 21.54 5.40
CA PRO A 64 -6.31 22.49 6.34
C PRO A 64 -7.39 23.10 7.20
N LYS A 65 -7.08 23.25 8.47
CA LYS A 65 -7.97 23.96 9.37
C LYS A 65 -7.76 25.43 9.18
N THR A 66 -8.82 26.14 8.80
CA THR A 66 -8.80 27.58 8.82
C THR A 66 -9.39 28.00 10.15
N GLY A 67 -8.68 28.80 10.91
CA GLY A 67 -9.06 29.08 12.28
C GLY A 67 -10.44 29.66 12.45
N LYS A 68 -10.90 30.48 11.54
CA LYS A 68 -12.23 31.11 11.67
C LYS A 68 -13.05 30.85 10.42
N GLY A 69 -12.83 29.74 9.80
CA GLY A 69 -13.33 29.56 8.47
C GLY A 69 -14.79 29.32 8.38
N LYS A 70 -15.47 30.27 7.84
CA LYS A 70 -16.72 29.96 7.20
C LYS A 70 -16.48 29.39 5.83
N LYS A 71 -15.30 29.57 5.30
CA LYS A 71 -14.95 29.02 4.00
C LYS A 71 -14.39 27.63 4.17
N LYS A 72 -14.89 26.71 3.38
CA LYS A 72 -14.33 25.39 3.34
C LYS A 72 -12.95 25.45 2.71
N SER A 73 -11.98 24.93 3.41
CA SER A 73 -10.64 24.81 2.87
C SER A 73 -10.62 23.76 1.80
N LYS A 74 -9.84 23.99 0.77
CA LYS A 74 -9.67 22.99 -0.27
C LYS A 74 -8.75 21.90 0.24
N PRO A 75 -9.04 20.63 -0.09
CA PRO A 75 -8.12 19.56 0.24
C PRO A 75 -6.77 19.78 -0.40
N VAL A 76 -5.72 19.45 0.35
CA VAL A 76 -4.35 19.58 -0.12
C VAL A 76 -3.74 18.20 -0.18
N ASN A 77 -3.18 17.86 -1.32
CA ASN A 77 -2.48 16.60 -1.49
C ASN A 77 -1.09 16.71 -0.88
N LYS A 78 -0.75 15.75 -0.05
CA LYS A 78 0.54 15.66 0.62
C LYS A 78 1.24 14.39 0.20
N GLU A 79 2.56 14.44 0.25
CA GLU A 79 3.33 13.25 -0.05
C GLU A 79 4.62 13.26 0.77
N ARG A 80 5.15 12.06 0.97
CA ARG A 80 6.39 11.87 1.69
C ARG A 80 7.11 10.67 1.10
N TYR A 81 8.44 10.76 1.02
CA TYR A 81 9.26 9.67 0.51
C TYR A 81 10.00 9.03 1.65
N ILE A 82 9.95 7.71 1.70
CA ILE A 82 10.57 6.92 2.75
C ILE A 82 11.38 5.83 2.07
N SER A 83 12.67 5.74 2.39
CA SER A 83 13.53 4.77 1.71
C SER A 83 13.22 3.34 2.12
N LYS A 84 12.92 3.12 3.39
CA LYS A 84 12.55 1.80 3.90
C LYS A 84 11.57 1.97 5.04
N MET A 85 10.60 1.07 5.11
CA MET A 85 9.69 1.06 6.23
C MET A 85 9.14 -0.34 6.48
N PHE A 86 8.70 -0.57 7.70
CA PHE A 86 7.97 -1.77 8.07
C PHE A 86 6.50 -1.40 8.18
N LEU A 87 5.64 -2.20 7.57
CA LEU A 87 4.20 -1.98 7.62
C LEU A 87 3.54 -3.21 8.23
N ARG A 88 2.79 -2.97 9.30
CA ARG A 88 2.03 -4.04 9.92
C ARG A 88 0.81 -4.39 9.07
N GLY A 89 0.56 -5.69 8.96
CA GLY A 89 -0.54 -6.15 8.14
C GLY A 89 -1.90 -5.68 8.60
N ASP A 90 -2.07 -5.46 9.90
CA ASP A 90 -3.35 -4.99 10.42
C ASP A 90 -3.66 -3.54 10.03
N SER A 91 -2.69 -2.83 9.50
CA SER A 91 -2.92 -1.50 8.96
C SER A 91 -3.35 -1.52 7.50
N VAL A 92 -3.21 -2.65 6.83
CA VAL A 92 -3.47 -2.75 5.40
C VAL A 92 -4.95 -2.98 5.16
N ILE A 93 -5.54 -2.15 4.30
CA ILE A 93 -6.93 -2.33 3.87
C ILE A 93 -6.97 -3.06 2.54
N LEU A 94 -6.11 -2.65 1.61
CA LEU A 94 -6.17 -3.14 0.25
C LEU A 94 -4.80 -3.01 -0.38
N VAL A 95 -4.43 -4.02 -1.17
CA VAL A 95 -3.19 -3.99 -1.94
C VAL A 95 -3.54 -4.14 -3.40
N LEU A 96 -3.05 -3.23 -4.21
CA LEU A 96 -3.30 -3.24 -5.64
C LEU A 96 -2.00 -3.18 -6.41
N ARG A 97 -2.01 -3.78 -7.58
CA ARG A 97 -0.92 -3.62 -8.51
C ARG A 97 -0.92 -2.18 -9.03
N ASN A 98 0.27 -1.60 -9.15
CA ASN A 98 0.33 -0.26 -9.72
C ASN A 98 0.05 -0.33 -11.21
N PRO A 99 -1.07 0.23 -11.67
CA PRO A 99 -1.43 0.13 -13.09
C PRO A 99 -0.57 0.96 -14.01
N ASN A 100 0.20 1.88 -13.47
CA ASN A 100 1.05 2.75 -14.29
C ASN A 100 2.41 2.15 -14.58
N ILE A 101 2.66 0.95 -14.11
CA ILE A 101 3.91 0.27 -14.38
C ILE A 101 3.68 -0.74 -15.48
N SER A 102 4.29 -0.47 -16.56
CA SER A 102 4.25 -1.39 -17.68
C SER A 102 5.35 -2.45 -17.56
#